data_156b1a3d8fa30b065d2f2e914de3a9c1
#
_entry.id   156b1a3d8fa30b065d2f2e914de3a9c1
#
_cell.length_a   1.000
_cell.length_b   1.000
_cell.length_c   1.000
_cell.angle_alpha   90.00
_cell.angle_beta   90.00
_cell.angle_gamma   90.00
#
_symmetry.space_group_name_H-M   'P 1'
#
loop_
_entity.id
_entity.type
_entity.pdbx_description
1 polymer ?
#
loop_
_entity_poly.entity_id
_entity_poly.type
_entity_poly.pdbx_seq_one_letter_code
_entity_poly.pdbx_strand_id
1 'polypeptide(L)'
;MKVTYKSKKLEKECSDYSLLVKSYGLQIAKKVIQRLNELESSSDLSVMSKIRSARLHRLSGDRNDEYAMDLTGNYRLIITSGDENIKLDQIKIVRIEKIEDYH
;
A
#
# COMPACT_ATOMS: atom_id res chain seq x y z
N MET A 1 10.82 -4.65 -3.33
CA MET A 1 11.30 -4.02 -2.08
C MET A 1 10.77 -4.74 -0.86
N LYS A 2 11.28 -4.42 0.30
CA LYS A 2 10.81 -5.03 1.55
C LYS A 2 9.50 -4.38 1.98
N VAL A 3 8.51 -5.21 2.34
CA VAL A 3 7.20 -4.75 2.82
C VAL A 3 7.03 -5.20 4.27
N THR A 4 6.73 -4.25 5.13
CA THR A 4 6.43 -4.50 6.54
C THR A 4 5.01 -4.03 6.85
N TYR A 5 4.52 -4.29 8.05
CA TYR A 5 3.15 -3.99 8.42
C TYR A 5 3.09 -3.28 9.76
N LYS A 6 2.15 -2.36 9.89
CA LYS A 6 1.96 -1.58 11.11
C LYS A 6 1.60 -2.44 12.31
N SER A 7 0.86 -3.53 12.09
CA SER A 7 0.40 -4.41 13.15
C SER A 7 0.42 -5.86 12.71
N LYS A 8 0.46 -6.79 13.68
CA LYS A 8 0.35 -8.22 13.40
C LYS A 8 -1.00 -8.59 12.81
N LYS A 9 -2.05 -7.89 13.23
CA LYS A 9 -3.40 -8.11 12.69
C LYS A 9 -3.44 -7.81 11.21
N LEU A 10 -2.88 -6.68 10.80
CA LEU A 10 -2.84 -6.28 9.38
C LEU A 10 -1.99 -7.23 8.56
N GLU A 11 -0.84 -7.63 9.09
CA GLU A 11 0.03 -8.61 8.44
C GLU A 11 -0.68 -9.93 8.23
N LYS A 12 -1.40 -10.41 9.24
CA LYS A 12 -2.17 -11.65 9.16
C LYS A 12 -3.27 -11.56 8.09
N GLU A 13 -4.00 -10.45 8.06
CA GLU A 13 -5.04 -10.23 7.06
C GLU A 13 -4.45 -10.24 5.63
N CYS A 14 -3.33 -9.55 5.43
CA CYS A 14 -2.70 -9.46 4.12
C CYS A 14 -2.02 -10.77 3.70
N SER A 15 -1.72 -11.67 4.65
CA SER A 15 -1.09 -12.96 4.39
C SER A 15 -2.12 -14.08 4.20
N ASP A 16 -3.37 -13.81 4.49
CA ASP A 16 -4.45 -14.81 4.41
C ASP A 16 -5.57 -14.25 3.55
N TYR A 17 -5.64 -14.73 2.31
CA TYR A 17 -6.62 -14.26 1.34
C TYR A 17 -8.06 -14.40 1.84
N SER A 18 -8.35 -15.51 2.53
CA SER A 18 -9.70 -15.72 3.09
C SER A 18 -10.08 -14.64 4.10
N LEU A 19 -9.12 -14.20 4.92
CA LEU A 19 -9.37 -13.12 5.87
C LEU A 19 -9.58 -11.77 5.15
N LEU A 20 -8.80 -11.50 4.10
CA LEU A 20 -9.01 -10.30 3.30
C LEU A 20 -10.41 -10.28 2.68
N VAL A 21 -10.82 -11.38 2.10
CA VAL A 21 -12.15 -11.49 1.48
C VAL A 21 -13.25 -11.30 2.53
N LYS A 22 -13.08 -11.91 3.70
CA LYS A 22 -14.04 -11.79 4.79
C LYS A 22 -14.17 -10.35 5.28
N SER A 23 -13.04 -9.65 5.39
CA SER A 23 -13.00 -8.29 5.94
C SER A 23 -13.41 -7.21 4.93
N TYR A 24 -13.05 -7.38 3.65
CA TYR A 24 -13.19 -6.31 2.66
C TYR A 24 -13.95 -6.71 1.40
N GLY A 25 -14.27 -7.99 1.24
CA GLY A 25 -14.91 -8.50 0.04
C GLY A 25 -13.88 -8.91 -1.02
N LEU A 26 -14.36 -9.68 -2.00
CA LEU A 26 -13.52 -10.30 -3.02
C LEU A 26 -12.78 -9.27 -3.87
N GLN A 27 -13.49 -8.23 -4.31
CA GLN A 27 -12.95 -7.24 -5.23
C GLN A 27 -11.76 -6.47 -4.62
N ILE A 28 -11.93 -6.00 -3.38
CA ILE A 28 -10.87 -5.27 -2.67
C ILE A 28 -9.72 -6.22 -2.35
N ALA A 29 -10.02 -7.44 -1.90
CA ALA A 29 -9.00 -8.43 -1.56
C ALA A 29 -8.08 -8.72 -2.74
N LYS A 30 -8.63 -8.89 -3.94
CA LYS A 30 -7.84 -9.10 -5.16
C LYS A 30 -6.90 -7.93 -5.44
N LYS A 31 -7.40 -6.71 -5.26
CA LYS A 31 -6.59 -5.50 -5.49
C LYS A 31 -5.49 -5.35 -4.46
N VAL A 32 -5.76 -5.67 -3.19
CA VAL A 32 -4.73 -5.63 -2.14
C VAL A 32 -3.59 -6.58 -2.51
N ILE A 33 -3.91 -7.83 -2.86
CA ILE A 33 -2.90 -8.82 -3.25
C ILE A 33 -2.10 -8.33 -4.46
N GLN A 34 -2.77 -7.76 -5.46
CA GLN A 34 -2.10 -7.20 -6.62
C GLN A 34 -1.09 -6.11 -6.23
N ARG A 35 -1.51 -5.15 -5.39
CA ARG A 35 -0.63 -4.06 -4.96
C ARG A 35 0.55 -4.56 -4.13
N LEU A 36 0.32 -5.54 -3.24
CA LEU A 36 1.39 -6.13 -2.45
C LEU A 36 2.42 -6.83 -3.35
N ASN A 37 1.96 -7.59 -4.34
CA ASN A 37 2.85 -8.25 -5.28
C ASN A 37 3.66 -7.25 -6.10
N GLU A 38 3.03 -6.16 -6.54
CA GLU A 38 3.71 -5.09 -7.27
C GLU A 38 4.78 -4.42 -6.40
N LEU A 39 4.48 -4.15 -5.13
CA LEU A 39 5.45 -3.58 -4.19
C LEU A 39 6.64 -4.52 -4.01
N GLU A 40 6.38 -5.78 -3.73
CA GLU A 40 7.45 -6.75 -3.49
C GLU A 40 8.33 -6.96 -4.73
N SER A 41 7.75 -6.86 -5.92
CA SER A 41 8.48 -7.02 -7.19
C SER A 41 9.24 -5.77 -7.61
N SER A 42 8.95 -4.62 -7.02
CA SER A 42 9.60 -3.36 -7.36
C SER A 42 10.90 -3.21 -6.59
N SER A 43 11.95 -2.68 -7.23
CA SER A 43 13.23 -2.46 -6.56
C SER A 43 13.18 -1.30 -5.57
N ASP A 44 12.36 -0.29 -5.87
CA ASP A 44 12.15 0.87 -5.03
C ASP A 44 10.78 1.48 -5.37
N LEU A 45 10.38 2.51 -4.63
CA LEU A 45 9.04 3.07 -4.79
C LEU A 45 8.86 3.85 -6.10
N SER A 46 9.96 4.29 -6.73
CA SER A 46 9.86 4.97 -8.04
C SER A 46 9.33 4.02 -9.13
N VAL A 47 9.61 2.73 -9.01
CA VAL A 47 9.09 1.72 -9.93
C VAL A 47 7.57 1.62 -9.80
N MET A 48 7.06 1.63 -8.56
CA MET A 48 5.61 1.65 -8.31
C MET A 48 4.94 2.88 -8.91
N SER A 49 5.61 4.02 -8.93
CA SER A 49 5.04 5.25 -9.46
C SER A 49 4.73 5.17 -10.95
N LYS A 50 5.32 4.19 -11.66
CA LYS A 50 5.10 3.98 -13.09
C LYS A 50 3.90 3.09 -13.38
N ILE A 51 3.32 2.47 -12.38
CA ILE A 51 2.14 1.61 -12.52
C ILE A 51 0.91 2.51 -12.46
N ARG A 52 0.33 2.81 -13.63
CA ARG A 52 -0.77 3.77 -13.74
C ARG A 52 -1.98 3.39 -12.89
N SER A 53 -2.37 2.11 -12.90
CA SER A 53 -3.56 1.66 -12.17
C SER A 53 -3.40 1.80 -10.66
N ALA A 54 -2.19 1.81 -10.15
CA ALA A 54 -1.95 2.03 -8.73
C ALA A 54 -2.09 3.49 -8.34
N ARG A 55 -1.85 4.40 -9.25
CA ARG A 55 -1.92 5.85 -9.03
C ARG A 55 -1.25 6.26 -7.72
N LEU A 56 -0.02 5.81 -7.54
CA LEU A 56 0.75 6.14 -6.34
C LEU A 56 0.86 7.67 -6.21
N HIS A 57 0.46 8.19 -5.05
CA HIS A 57 0.58 9.61 -4.78
C HIS A 57 0.83 9.86 -3.30
N ARG A 58 1.56 10.92 -3.03
CA ARG A 58 1.88 11.33 -1.67
C ARG A 58 0.69 12.07 -1.06
N LEU A 59 0.42 11.82 0.21
CA LEU A 59 -0.62 12.53 0.94
C LEU A 59 -0.06 13.83 1.50
N SER A 60 -0.94 14.79 1.80
CA SER A 60 -0.55 16.12 2.25
C SER A 60 -0.92 16.35 3.73
N GLY A 61 -0.46 17.47 4.28
CA GLY A 61 -0.73 17.85 5.66
C GLY A 61 0.03 16.98 6.64
N ASP A 62 -0.66 16.54 7.68
CA ASP A 62 -0.06 15.71 8.74
C ASP A 62 0.33 14.31 8.26
N ARG A 63 0.00 13.97 7.02
CA ARG A 63 0.22 12.65 6.42
C ARG A 63 1.28 12.68 5.32
N ASN A 64 2.19 13.65 5.34
CA ASN A 64 3.13 13.84 4.24
C ASN A 64 4.27 12.82 4.18
N ASP A 65 4.37 11.89 5.12
CA ASP A 65 5.22 10.71 5.02
C ASP A 65 4.48 9.48 4.49
N GLU A 66 3.18 9.64 4.18
CA GLU A 66 2.34 8.57 3.68
C GLU A 66 2.07 8.70 2.19
N TYR A 67 1.89 7.55 1.54
CA TYR A 67 1.50 7.44 0.14
C TYR A 67 0.24 6.60 0.05
N ALA A 68 -0.58 6.88 -0.95
CA ALA A 68 -1.78 6.10 -1.23
C ALA A 68 -1.65 5.44 -2.59
N MET A 69 -2.20 4.23 -2.69
CA MET A 69 -2.35 3.51 -3.96
C MET A 69 -3.81 3.09 -4.08
N ASP A 70 -4.37 3.27 -5.28
CA ASP A 70 -5.77 2.92 -5.51
C ASP A 70 -5.97 1.40 -5.46
N LEU A 71 -7.06 0.99 -4.84
CA LEU A 71 -7.56 -0.39 -4.84
C LEU A 71 -8.81 -0.47 -5.70
N THR A 72 -9.86 0.23 -5.25
CA THR A 72 -11.10 0.42 -6.00
C THR A 72 -11.44 1.91 -5.96
N GLY A 73 -12.58 2.30 -6.52
CA GLY A 73 -12.99 3.70 -6.53
C GLY A 73 -13.07 4.34 -5.14
N ASN A 74 -13.39 3.55 -4.12
CA ASN A 74 -13.60 4.04 -2.76
C ASN A 74 -12.50 3.63 -1.78
N TYR A 75 -11.62 2.70 -2.14
CA TYR A 75 -10.62 2.16 -1.23
C TYR A 75 -9.23 2.38 -1.77
N ARG A 76 -8.30 2.61 -0.84
CA ARG A 76 -6.88 2.78 -1.15
C ARG A 76 -6.01 2.11 -0.11
N LEU A 77 -4.82 1.71 -0.53
CA LEU A 77 -3.80 1.14 0.35
C LEU A 77 -2.86 2.26 0.77
N ILE A 78 -2.72 2.44 2.09
CA ILE A 78 -1.86 3.48 2.65
C ILE A 78 -0.55 2.85 3.10
N ILE A 79 0.55 3.42 2.63
CA ILE A 79 1.91 2.98 3.00
C ILE A 79 2.72 4.17 3.47
N THR A 80 3.78 3.91 4.19
CA THR A 80 4.73 4.95 4.61
C THR A 80 6.17 4.49 4.41
N SER A 81 7.04 5.45 4.13
CA SER A 81 8.49 5.26 4.16
C SER A 81 9.05 5.57 5.57
N GLY A 82 8.26 6.21 6.41
CA GLY A 82 8.72 6.69 7.72
C GLY A 82 9.57 7.96 7.66
N ASP A 83 9.75 8.53 6.47
CA ASP A 83 10.57 9.74 6.26
C ASP A 83 9.97 10.58 5.14
N GLU A 84 9.51 11.77 5.45
CA GLU A 84 8.90 12.67 4.48
C GLU A 84 9.89 13.32 3.51
N ASN A 85 11.19 13.22 3.80
CA ASN A 85 12.24 13.87 3.00
C ASN A 85 12.98 12.91 2.07
N ILE A 86 12.62 11.63 2.04
CA ILE A 86 13.28 10.64 1.22
C ILE A 86 12.70 10.62 -0.21
N LYS A 87 13.56 10.48 -1.20
CA LYS A 87 13.15 10.40 -2.60
C LYS A 87 12.62 9.00 -2.93
N LEU A 88 11.70 8.92 -3.90
CA LEU A 88 11.06 7.66 -4.27
C LEU A 88 12.06 6.56 -4.64
N ASP A 89 13.12 6.90 -5.38
CA ASP A 89 14.10 5.91 -5.81
C ASP A 89 15.04 5.44 -4.67
N GLN A 90 14.95 6.06 -3.52
CA GLN A 90 15.68 5.68 -2.32
C GLN A 90 14.82 4.92 -1.32
N ILE A 91 13.50 4.81 -1.57
CA ILE A 91 12.58 4.07 -0.69
C ILE A 91 12.58 2.60 -1.12
N LYS A 92 13.25 1.76 -0.31
CA LYS A 92 13.39 0.32 -0.56
C LYS A 92 12.71 -0.53 0.51
N ILE A 93 12.11 0.11 1.49
CA ILE A 93 11.33 -0.52 2.56
C ILE A 93 10.09 0.33 2.76
N VAL A 94 8.92 -0.30 2.74
CA VAL A 94 7.66 0.39 3.02
C VAL A 94 6.90 -0.38 4.10
N ARG A 95 6.11 0.36 4.88
CA ARG A 95 5.23 -0.23 5.88
C ARG A 95 3.79 -0.01 5.44
N ILE A 96 3.02 -1.09 5.41
CA ILE A 96 1.59 -1.00 5.15
C ILE A 96 0.91 -0.45 6.39
N GLU A 97 0.22 0.69 6.25
CA GLU A 97 -0.44 1.39 7.36
C GLU A 97 -1.88 0.95 7.53
N LYS A 98 -2.62 0.88 6.44
CA LYS A 98 -4.03 0.45 6.48
C LYS A 98 -4.62 0.33 5.09
N ILE A 99 -5.76 -0.35 5.03
CA ILE A 99 -6.65 -0.37 3.88
C ILE A 99 -7.76 0.63 4.23
N GLU A 100 -7.80 1.74 3.49
CA GLU A 100 -8.62 2.90 3.88
C GLU A 100 -9.79 3.09 2.91
N ASP A 101 -10.97 3.29 3.49
CA ASP A 101 -12.16 3.79 2.79
C ASP A 101 -12.12 5.30 2.91
N TYR A 102 -12.05 6.03 1.80
CA TYR A 102 -11.78 7.47 1.84
C TYR A 102 -12.85 8.34 1.20
N HIS A 103 -14.04 7.82 1.09
CA HIS A 103 -15.10 8.68 0.57
C HIS A 103 -16.09 9.18 1.63
#